data_2a5c3da467eb350dd8299e0cca0dafe0
#
_entry.id   2a5c3da467eb350dd8299e0cca0dafe0
#
_cell.length_a   1.000
_cell.length_b   1.000
_cell.length_c   1.000
_cell.angle_alpha   90.00
_cell.angle_beta   90.00
_cell.angle_gamma   90.00
#
_symmetry.space_group_name_H-M   'P 1'
#
loop_
_entity.id
_entity.type
_entity.pdbx_description
1 polymer ?
#
loop_
_entity_poly.entity_id
_entity_poly.type
_entity_poly.pdbx_seq_one_letter_code
_entity_poly.pdbx_strand_id
1 'polypeptide(L)'
;MKRVVQLGVLFLGVACGICRADISSDVDTVLRDKLLQRASVGIEMVRLGASDGQAVEVYKHDSRKPFTPASNLKLVTTSAALDRLGPDFKFRTFLLLHDNDLVLIGAGDPNFGDSEYLRRVGWKITTVYENWAAQLKKVGVTKVRNVIVDDSIFDQDFLHPRWPSNQIDHWYVAEVGGMNLNINCLDLSVDAATSPVRVSVSPPTKYIDIQNSCVPGANAVQIGRKHDTNEVIIRGQASSAVPGPFQETIHDPAMYAATVLAETLKAAGVEVGGKVLRDTKAHIERERSPGQWRAVGVHETPIAVALARANKDSINLYAECFCKLLGHEASHAPGSWENGTAAVGAFLQQVGVGASEFRLDDGSGLSKQNSVSPHALARVLEHDFLGKSSDAFVASLSVAGVDGTLEDRFRGTDLRRRVVGKSGFVEGVSCLSGFLRARDSQWYAFSIMMNGIPYKSNTLAKVLQEKIVRALDNHVTTQAARG
;
A
#
# COMPACT_ATOMS: atom_id res chain seq x y z
N MET A 1 -30.31 63.74 -63.30
CA MET A 1 -29.11 62.87 -63.12
C MET A 1 -28.56 63.13 -61.73
N LYS A 2 -28.88 62.32 -60.70
CA LYS A 2 -28.29 62.38 -59.36
C LYS A 2 -27.40 61.19 -59.17
N ARG A 3 -26.09 61.45 -59.01
CA ARG A 3 -25.12 60.41 -58.65
C ARG A 3 -25.18 60.15 -57.16
N VAL A 4 -25.44 58.91 -56.82
CA VAL A 4 -25.34 58.42 -55.43
C VAL A 4 -23.91 57.87 -55.22
N VAL A 5 -23.17 58.44 -54.29
CA VAL A 5 -21.85 58.01 -53.83
C VAL A 5 -22.08 57.04 -52.71
N GLN A 6 -21.74 55.74 -52.90
CA GLN A 6 -21.70 54.76 -51.84
C GLN A 6 -20.34 54.85 -51.13
N LEU A 7 -20.38 55.22 -49.84
CA LEU A 7 -19.25 55.12 -48.91
C LEU A 7 -19.18 53.64 -48.40
N GLY A 8 -18.17 52.93 -48.83
CA GLY A 8 -17.85 51.60 -48.27
C GLY A 8 -17.11 51.78 -46.93
N VAL A 9 -17.71 51.32 -45.85
CA VAL A 9 -17.06 51.25 -44.52
C VAL A 9 -16.30 49.91 -44.47
N LEU A 10 -14.97 49.98 -44.48
CA LEU A 10 -14.08 48.82 -44.29
C LEU A 10 -14.05 48.49 -42.76
N PHE A 11 -14.71 47.42 -42.34
CA PHE A 11 -14.52 46.85 -41.02
C PHE A 11 -13.21 46.05 -41.00
N LEU A 12 -12.15 46.64 -40.44
CA LEU A 12 -10.99 45.85 -39.97
C LEU A 12 -11.40 45.03 -38.75
N GLY A 13 -11.73 43.78 -38.97
CA GLY A 13 -11.88 42.83 -37.88
C GLY A 13 -10.51 42.56 -37.27
N VAL A 14 -10.21 43.12 -36.11
CA VAL A 14 -9.10 42.68 -35.27
C VAL A 14 -9.48 41.29 -34.75
N ALA A 15 -9.00 40.24 -35.40
CA ALA A 15 -9.03 38.90 -34.86
C ALA A 15 -8.12 38.88 -33.64
N CYS A 16 -8.71 39.14 -32.46
CA CYS A 16 -8.05 38.87 -31.19
C CYS A 16 -7.79 37.35 -31.18
N GLY A 17 -6.57 36.95 -31.48
CA GLY A 17 -6.12 35.56 -31.34
C GLY A 17 -6.26 35.15 -29.90
N ILE A 18 -7.40 34.54 -29.56
CA ILE A 18 -7.61 33.91 -28.26
C ILE A 18 -6.59 32.80 -28.20
N CYS A 19 -5.55 32.98 -27.36
CA CYS A 19 -4.54 31.95 -27.05
C CYS A 19 -5.30 30.70 -26.64
N ARG A 20 -5.28 29.67 -27.49
CA ARG A 20 -5.77 28.32 -27.13
C ARG A 20 -4.89 27.86 -25.99
N ALA A 21 -5.44 27.62 -24.80
CA ALA A 21 -4.76 26.84 -23.78
C ALA A 21 -4.56 25.45 -24.36
N ASP A 22 -3.37 25.21 -24.87
CA ASP A 22 -2.95 23.91 -25.40
C ASP A 22 -2.26 23.18 -24.24
N ILE A 23 -2.84 22.06 -23.79
CA ILE A 23 -2.27 21.26 -22.72
C ILE A 23 -0.81 20.90 -22.99
N SER A 24 -0.45 20.66 -24.26
CA SER A 24 0.91 20.37 -24.68
C SER A 24 1.86 21.52 -24.34
N SER A 25 1.48 22.76 -24.65
CA SER A 25 2.29 23.94 -24.34
C SER A 25 2.50 24.14 -22.84
N ASP A 26 1.44 23.95 -22.04
CA ASP A 26 1.49 24.12 -20.59
C ASP A 26 2.37 23.02 -19.96
N VAL A 27 2.18 21.75 -20.34
CA VAL A 27 2.98 20.63 -19.83
C VAL A 27 4.42 20.73 -20.30
N ASP A 28 4.68 21.07 -21.56
CA ASP A 28 6.03 21.28 -22.10
C ASP A 28 6.78 22.39 -21.34
N THR A 29 6.06 23.40 -20.87
CA THR A 29 6.66 24.46 -20.03
C THR A 29 7.13 23.87 -18.70
N VAL A 30 6.35 22.96 -18.10
CA VAL A 30 6.76 22.25 -16.86
C VAL A 30 7.93 21.31 -17.15
N LEU A 31 7.92 20.57 -18.27
CA LEU A 31 8.98 19.64 -18.64
C LEU A 31 10.34 20.32 -18.91
N ARG A 32 10.34 21.62 -19.23
CA ARG A 32 11.57 22.43 -19.36
C ARG A 32 12.20 22.85 -18.04
N ASP A 33 11.57 22.53 -16.91
CA ASP A 33 12.16 22.82 -15.60
C ASP A 33 13.54 22.16 -15.42
N LYS A 34 14.48 22.90 -14.82
CA LYS A 34 15.88 22.45 -14.65
C LYS A 34 15.99 21.10 -13.92
N LEU A 35 15.06 20.81 -13.01
CA LEU A 35 14.99 19.55 -12.29
C LEU A 35 14.82 18.35 -13.26
N LEU A 36 14.04 18.54 -14.32
CA LEU A 36 13.64 17.47 -15.23
C LEU A 36 14.59 17.33 -16.42
N GLN A 37 15.54 18.23 -16.63
CA GLN A 37 16.46 18.19 -17.80
C GLN A 37 17.30 16.90 -17.89
N ARG A 38 17.56 16.24 -16.74
CA ARG A 38 18.31 14.96 -16.67
C ARG A 38 17.45 13.79 -16.22
N ALA A 39 16.18 14.03 -15.97
CA ALA A 39 15.20 13.03 -15.59
C ALA A 39 14.47 12.49 -16.83
N SER A 40 14.04 11.24 -16.76
CA SER A 40 13.05 10.70 -17.68
C SER A 40 11.66 10.95 -17.11
N VAL A 41 10.76 11.47 -17.93
CA VAL A 41 9.37 11.74 -17.53
C VAL A 41 8.43 10.99 -18.46
N GLY A 42 7.46 10.28 -17.91
CA GLY A 42 6.38 9.66 -18.66
C GLY A 42 5.03 10.15 -18.14
N ILE A 43 4.12 10.45 -19.04
CA ILE A 43 2.80 10.98 -18.72
C ILE A 43 1.74 10.32 -19.62
N GLU A 44 0.62 9.96 -19.02
CA GLU A 44 -0.62 9.59 -19.72
C GLU A 44 -1.79 10.28 -19.03
N MET A 45 -2.69 10.90 -19.81
CA MET A 45 -3.92 11.52 -19.31
C MET A 45 -5.07 11.15 -20.23
N VAL A 46 -6.14 10.62 -19.66
CA VAL A 46 -7.32 10.17 -20.39
C VAL A 46 -8.60 10.70 -19.72
N ARG A 47 -9.58 11.07 -20.54
CA ARG A 47 -10.93 11.38 -20.08
C ARG A 47 -11.72 10.07 -19.96
N LEU A 48 -12.36 9.85 -18.82
CA LEU A 48 -13.15 8.67 -18.51
C LEU A 48 -14.63 8.90 -18.83
N GLY A 49 -15.37 7.82 -19.11
CA GLY A 49 -16.83 7.87 -19.28
C GLY A 49 -17.30 8.67 -20.50
N ALA A 50 -16.54 8.66 -21.61
CA ALA A 50 -17.03 9.19 -22.88
C ALA A 50 -18.32 8.47 -23.34
N SER A 51 -19.08 9.10 -24.24
CA SER A 51 -20.43 8.64 -24.65
C SER A 51 -20.47 7.22 -25.24
N ASP A 52 -19.31 6.69 -25.66
CA ASP A 52 -19.11 5.35 -26.19
C ASP A 52 -18.55 4.35 -25.15
N GLY A 53 -18.38 4.79 -23.90
CA GLY A 53 -17.83 3.97 -22.82
C GLY A 53 -16.31 3.78 -22.87
N GLN A 54 -15.61 4.40 -23.82
CA GLN A 54 -14.16 4.31 -23.94
C GLN A 54 -13.47 5.56 -23.36
N ALA A 55 -12.26 5.38 -22.84
CA ALA A 55 -11.45 6.52 -22.44
C ALA A 55 -10.90 7.25 -23.69
N VAL A 56 -10.85 8.57 -23.62
CA VAL A 56 -10.32 9.42 -24.67
C VAL A 56 -8.97 9.99 -24.23
N GLU A 57 -7.91 9.72 -25.00
CA GLU A 57 -6.59 10.29 -24.77
C GLU A 57 -6.66 11.83 -24.84
N VAL A 58 -6.14 12.49 -23.82
CA VAL A 58 -6.06 13.96 -23.72
C VAL A 58 -4.63 14.44 -23.89
N TYR A 59 -3.67 13.75 -23.28
CA TYR A 59 -2.25 14.07 -23.40
C TYR A 59 -1.39 12.84 -23.14
N LYS A 60 -0.28 12.72 -23.88
CA LYS A 60 0.73 11.69 -23.63
C LYS A 60 2.14 12.22 -23.88
N HIS A 61 3.09 11.69 -23.10
CA HIS A 61 4.52 11.91 -23.25
C HIS A 61 5.26 10.67 -22.76
N ASP A 62 6.06 10.01 -23.59
CA ASP A 62 6.73 8.73 -23.28
C ASP A 62 5.81 7.70 -22.60
N SER A 63 4.51 7.71 -22.94
CA SER A 63 3.45 7.05 -22.16
C SER A 63 3.56 5.53 -22.16
N ARG A 64 4.13 4.90 -23.21
CA ARG A 64 4.32 3.45 -23.29
C ARG A 64 5.71 2.98 -22.89
N LYS A 65 6.61 3.90 -22.57
CA LYS A 65 7.94 3.57 -22.04
C LYS A 65 7.81 3.13 -20.59
N PRO A 66 8.43 1.99 -20.20
CA PRO A 66 8.43 1.55 -18.80
C PRO A 66 9.29 2.45 -17.91
N PHE A 67 8.79 2.76 -16.71
CA PHE A 67 9.45 3.51 -15.67
C PHE A 67 9.40 2.74 -14.34
N THR A 68 10.36 2.95 -13.46
CA THR A 68 10.27 2.47 -12.08
C THR A 68 9.08 3.15 -11.40
N PRO A 69 8.05 2.39 -10.98
CA PRO A 69 6.80 2.97 -10.48
C PRO A 69 6.87 3.40 -9.01
N ALA A 70 7.83 2.88 -8.25
CA ALA A 70 7.78 2.92 -6.80
C ALA A 70 6.38 2.48 -6.31
N SER A 71 5.84 3.06 -5.25
CA SER A 71 4.53 2.66 -4.70
C SER A 71 3.32 2.90 -5.62
N ASN A 72 3.48 3.46 -6.82
CA ASN A 72 2.39 3.47 -7.81
C ASN A 72 2.09 2.06 -8.33
N LEU A 73 3.02 1.10 -8.18
CA LEU A 73 2.75 -0.31 -8.47
C LEU A 73 1.58 -0.85 -7.65
N LYS A 74 1.37 -0.34 -6.44
CA LYS A 74 0.26 -0.76 -5.58
C LYS A 74 -1.12 -0.57 -6.25
N LEU A 75 -1.26 0.40 -7.15
CA LEU A 75 -2.48 0.54 -7.95
C LEU A 75 -2.76 -0.72 -8.76
N VAL A 76 -1.73 -1.27 -9.40
CA VAL A 76 -1.84 -2.50 -10.21
C VAL A 76 -2.17 -3.70 -9.33
N THR A 77 -1.42 -3.89 -8.24
CA THR A 77 -1.58 -5.03 -7.34
C THR A 77 -2.93 -5.03 -6.64
N THR A 78 -3.39 -3.86 -6.17
CA THR A 78 -4.68 -3.72 -5.49
C THR A 78 -5.87 -3.82 -6.45
N SER A 79 -5.72 -3.33 -7.68
CA SER A 79 -6.70 -3.51 -8.75
C SER A 79 -6.85 -4.99 -9.11
N ALA A 80 -5.73 -5.68 -9.36
CA ALA A 80 -5.74 -7.13 -9.64
C ALA A 80 -6.39 -7.92 -8.48
N ALA A 81 -6.13 -7.54 -7.22
CA ALA A 81 -6.75 -8.17 -6.07
C ALA A 81 -8.26 -7.91 -6.02
N LEU A 82 -8.69 -6.70 -6.29
CA LEU A 82 -10.11 -6.34 -6.29
C LEU A 82 -10.86 -7.01 -7.46
N ASP A 83 -10.25 -7.09 -8.63
CA ASP A 83 -10.81 -7.80 -9.80
C ASP A 83 -10.99 -9.30 -9.54
N ARG A 84 -9.96 -9.95 -8.96
CA ARG A 84 -9.96 -11.39 -8.73
C ARG A 84 -10.81 -11.81 -7.55
N LEU A 85 -10.76 -11.09 -6.42
CA LEU A 85 -11.37 -11.48 -5.16
C LEU A 85 -12.75 -10.86 -4.95
N GLY A 86 -13.03 -9.73 -5.60
CA GLY A 86 -14.25 -8.95 -5.46
C GLY A 86 -14.28 -8.06 -4.20
N PRO A 87 -15.23 -7.08 -4.16
CA PRO A 87 -15.31 -6.10 -3.08
C PRO A 87 -15.80 -6.67 -1.74
N ASP A 88 -16.45 -7.82 -1.76
CA ASP A 88 -17.00 -8.49 -0.56
C ASP A 88 -16.02 -9.49 0.07
N PHE A 89 -14.84 -9.65 -0.52
CA PHE A 89 -13.81 -10.56 0.00
C PHE A 89 -13.39 -10.16 1.41
N LYS A 90 -13.15 -11.19 2.24
CA LYS A 90 -12.63 -11.05 3.60
C LYS A 90 -11.50 -12.03 3.83
N PHE A 91 -10.39 -11.55 4.34
CA PHE A 91 -9.40 -12.42 4.96
C PHE A 91 -10.00 -13.06 6.20
N ARG A 92 -9.76 -14.37 6.40
CA ARG A 92 -10.29 -15.12 7.54
C ARG A 92 -9.20 -15.85 8.27
N THR A 93 -8.84 -15.35 9.44
CA THR A 93 -7.89 -16.01 10.34
C THR A 93 -8.68 -16.84 11.36
N PHE A 94 -8.37 -18.14 11.46
CA PHE A 94 -9.08 -19.07 12.32
C PHE A 94 -8.22 -19.45 13.53
N LEU A 95 -8.86 -19.55 14.69
CA LEU A 95 -8.33 -20.30 15.83
C LEU A 95 -9.21 -21.52 16.04
N LEU A 96 -8.62 -22.70 15.97
CA LEU A 96 -9.28 -24.00 16.08
C LEU A 96 -8.69 -24.79 17.22
N LEU A 97 -9.51 -25.64 17.83
CA LEU A 97 -9.06 -26.67 18.77
C LEU A 97 -9.16 -28.03 18.07
N HIS A 98 -8.04 -28.73 18.01
CA HIS A 98 -7.91 -30.09 17.50
C HIS A 98 -7.22 -30.94 18.57
N ASP A 99 -7.89 -31.97 19.05
CA ASP A 99 -7.52 -32.71 20.27
C ASP A 99 -7.32 -31.74 21.45
N ASN A 100 -6.09 -31.57 21.92
CA ASN A 100 -5.71 -30.63 22.98
C ASN A 100 -4.78 -29.52 22.47
N ASP A 101 -4.60 -29.38 21.16
CA ASP A 101 -3.78 -28.32 20.55
C ASP A 101 -4.66 -27.21 20.04
N LEU A 102 -4.18 -25.98 20.14
CA LEU A 102 -4.75 -24.84 19.44
C LEU A 102 -4.03 -24.63 18.13
N VAL A 103 -4.79 -24.51 17.05
CA VAL A 103 -4.26 -24.31 15.71
C VAL A 103 -4.71 -22.97 15.17
N LEU A 104 -3.75 -22.09 14.92
CA LEU A 104 -3.92 -20.79 14.30
C LEU A 104 -3.68 -20.92 12.81
N ILE A 105 -4.71 -20.74 11.97
CA ILE A 105 -4.59 -20.80 10.53
C ILE A 105 -4.61 -19.37 9.97
N GLY A 106 -3.49 -18.97 9.37
CA GLY A 106 -3.32 -17.70 8.71
C GLY A 106 -3.95 -17.68 7.31
N ALA A 107 -4.48 -16.52 6.93
CA ALA A 107 -5.07 -16.28 5.60
C ALA A 107 -4.31 -15.22 4.80
N GLY A 108 -3.07 -14.93 5.17
CA GLY A 108 -2.31 -13.83 4.58
C GLY A 108 -2.85 -12.44 4.93
N ASP A 109 -3.69 -12.32 5.98
CA ASP A 109 -4.29 -11.05 6.42
C ASP A 109 -3.21 -10.06 6.87
N PRO A 110 -2.97 -8.95 6.16
CA PRO A 110 -1.97 -7.95 6.56
C PRO A 110 -2.46 -7.03 7.67
N ASN A 111 -3.78 -6.98 7.93
CA ASN A 111 -4.39 -6.08 8.91
C ASN A 111 -4.51 -6.70 10.31
N PHE A 112 -4.21 -8.00 10.45
CA PHE A 112 -4.37 -8.68 11.73
C PHE A 112 -3.45 -8.03 12.80
N GLY A 113 -4.07 -7.41 13.79
CA GLY A 113 -3.34 -6.74 14.86
C GLY A 113 -2.66 -5.41 14.48
N ASP A 114 -2.92 -4.82 13.30
CA ASP A 114 -2.34 -3.53 12.89
C ASP A 114 -2.68 -2.43 13.91
N SER A 115 -1.69 -1.98 14.68
CA SER A 115 -1.87 -1.04 15.80
C SER A 115 -2.42 0.31 15.35
N GLU A 116 -2.06 0.78 14.16
CA GLU A 116 -2.57 2.04 13.61
C GLU A 116 -4.07 1.95 13.29
N TYR A 117 -4.48 0.85 12.66
CA TYR A 117 -5.89 0.59 12.38
C TYR A 117 -6.68 0.37 13.68
N LEU A 118 -6.16 -0.45 14.58
CA LEU A 118 -6.84 -0.83 15.84
C LEU A 118 -7.04 0.36 16.77
N ARG A 119 -6.11 1.33 16.78
CA ARG A 119 -6.25 2.56 17.55
C ARG A 119 -7.50 3.36 17.14
N ARG A 120 -7.86 3.35 15.88
CA ARG A 120 -9.06 4.05 15.35
C ARG A 120 -10.36 3.42 15.85
N VAL A 121 -10.35 2.13 16.20
CA VAL A 121 -11.52 1.38 16.71
C VAL A 121 -11.43 1.08 18.21
N GLY A 122 -10.41 1.62 18.91
CA GLY A 122 -10.24 1.47 20.35
C GLY A 122 -9.77 0.08 20.80
N TRP A 123 -9.12 -0.69 19.90
CA TRP A 123 -8.60 -2.03 20.19
C TRP A 123 -7.09 -2.01 20.38
N LYS A 124 -6.58 -3.04 21.08
CA LYS A 124 -5.16 -3.34 21.23
C LYS A 124 -4.75 -4.40 20.20
N ILE A 125 -3.45 -4.54 19.97
CA ILE A 125 -2.87 -5.57 19.09
C ILE A 125 -3.35 -6.98 19.51
N THR A 126 -3.47 -7.24 20.81
CA THR A 126 -3.85 -8.54 21.36
C THR A 126 -5.36 -8.73 21.56
N THR A 127 -6.21 -7.75 21.24
CA THR A 127 -7.65 -7.81 21.54
C THR A 127 -8.33 -9.04 20.95
N VAL A 128 -7.99 -9.45 19.74
CA VAL A 128 -8.55 -10.67 19.11
C VAL A 128 -8.14 -11.91 19.91
N TYR A 129 -6.90 -12.01 20.34
CA TYR A 129 -6.39 -13.11 21.15
C TYR A 129 -7.02 -13.15 22.57
N GLU A 130 -7.20 -11.99 23.18
CA GLU A 130 -7.89 -11.85 24.46
C GLU A 130 -9.35 -12.33 24.38
N ASN A 131 -10.04 -12.00 23.29
CA ASN A 131 -11.40 -12.47 23.02
C ASN A 131 -11.44 -13.99 22.81
N TRP A 132 -10.49 -14.56 22.09
CA TRP A 132 -10.39 -16.01 21.91
C TRP A 132 -10.07 -16.75 23.22
N ALA A 133 -9.22 -16.18 24.07
CA ALA A 133 -8.98 -16.72 25.41
C ALA A 133 -10.27 -16.72 26.26
N ALA A 134 -11.07 -15.67 26.18
CA ALA A 134 -12.36 -15.61 26.86
C ALA A 134 -13.35 -16.67 26.34
N GLN A 135 -13.38 -16.92 25.02
CA GLN A 135 -14.22 -17.97 24.42
C GLN A 135 -13.77 -19.39 24.89
N LEU A 136 -12.48 -19.67 24.94
CA LEU A 136 -11.95 -20.93 25.47
C LEU A 136 -12.41 -21.17 26.90
N LYS A 137 -12.27 -20.16 27.79
CA LYS A 137 -12.72 -20.26 29.19
C LYS A 137 -14.24 -20.46 29.30
N LYS A 138 -15.02 -19.77 28.47
CA LYS A 138 -16.49 -19.91 28.44
C LYS A 138 -16.94 -21.35 28.13
N VAL A 139 -16.17 -22.09 27.32
CA VAL A 139 -16.44 -23.49 26.98
C VAL A 139 -15.66 -24.49 27.87
N GLY A 140 -15.10 -24.03 28.98
CA GLY A 140 -14.41 -24.85 29.98
C GLY A 140 -12.98 -25.27 29.60
N VAL A 141 -12.39 -24.71 28.54
CA VAL A 141 -11.01 -24.99 28.15
C VAL A 141 -10.08 -24.02 28.87
N THR A 142 -9.41 -24.51 29.89
CA THR A 142 -8.45 -23.73 30.71
C THR A 142 -7.01 -24.18 30.51
N LYS A 143 -6.80 -25.27 29.74
CA LYS A 143 -5.49 -25.83 29.45
C LYS A 143 -5.46 -26.39 28.03
N VAL A 144 -4.37 -26.11 27.30
CA VAL A 144 -4.06 -26.70 26.00
C VAL A 144 -2.64 -27.24 25.99
N ARG A 145 -2.35 -28.16 25.06
CA ARG A 145 -1.01 -28.74 24.92
C ARG A 145 -0.10 -27.76 24.17
N ASN A 146 -0.31 -27.59 22.88
CA ASN A 146 0.51 -26.74 22.02
C ASN A 146 -0.31 -25.60 21.40
N VAL A 147 0.39 -24.58 20.93
CA VAL A 147 -0.10 -23.62 19.95
C VAL A 147 0.61 -23.87 18.65
N ILE A 148 -0.15 -24.26 17.63
CA ILE A 148 0.36 -24.59 16.29
C ILE A 148 -0.07 -23.48 15.34
N VAL A 149 0.83 -23.02 14.45
CA VAL A 149 0.49 -22.09 13.39
C VAL A 149 0.62 -22.76 12.03
N ASP A 150 -0.40 -22.58 11.19
CA ASP A 150 -0.39 -22.92 9.76
C ASP A 150 -0.41 -21.61 8.96
N ASP A 151 0.69 -21.32 8.30
CA ASP A 151 0.91 -20.14 7.45
C ASP A 151 1.13 -20.52 5.98
N SER A 152 0.77 -21.75 5.62
CA SER A 152 1.04 -22.38 4.32
C SER A 152 0.31 -21.77 3.13
N ILE A 153 -0.58 -20.81 3.36
CA ILE A 153 -1.17 -20.02 2.28
C ILE A 153 -0.09 -19.27 1.47
N PHE A 154 1.04 -18.92 2.10
CA PHE A 154 2.22 -18.36 1.45
C PHE A 154 3.44 -19.29 1.63
N ASP A 155 4.45 -19.08 0.78
CA ASP A 155 5.76 -19.69 0.98
C ASP A 155 6.48 -19.12 2.23
N GLN A 156 7.66 -19.67 2.53
CA GLN A 156 8.48 -19.21 3.66
C GLN A 156 9.64 -18.30 3.22
N ASP A 157 9.60 -17.77 2.02
CA ASP A 157 10.47 -16.69 1.58
C ASP A 157 9.88 -15.38 2.11
N PHE A 158 10.22 -15.03 3.35
CA PHE A 158 9.61 -13.88 4.03
C PHE A 158 10.14 -12.53 3.54
N LEU A 159 11.37 -12.48 3.02
CA LEU A 159 12.05 -11.27 2.59
C LEU A 159 12.44 -11.36 1.12
N HIS A 160 11.98 -10.39 0.32
CA HIS A 160 12.29 -10.39 -1.11
C HIS A 160 13.78 -10.14 -1.35
N PRO A 161 14.49 -10.96 -2.16
CA PRO A 161 15.96 -10.94 -2.28
C PRO A 161 16.52 -9.64 -2.90
N ARG A 162 15.69 -8.84 -3.55
CA ARG A 162 16.10 -7.54 -4.16
C ARG A 162 15.67 -6.32 -3.36
N TRP A 163 15.14 -6.51 -2.16
CA TRP A 163 14.89 -5.40 -1.25
C TRP A 163 16.20 -4.92 -0.59
N PRO A 164 16.26 -3.68 -0.11
CA PRO A 164 17.48 -3.13 0.46
C PRO A 164 17.86 -3.83 1.76
N SER A 165 18.89 -4.66 1.72
CA SER A 165 19.36 -5.49 2.85
C SER A 165 19.86 -4.67 4.06
N ASN A 166 20.23 -3.41 3.85
CA ASN A 166 20.64 -2.48 4.91
C ASN A 166 19.45 -1.72 5.55
N GLN A 167 18.21 -2.10 5.26
CA GLN A 167 16.99 -1.44 5.76
C GLN A 167 15.97 -2.45 6.31
N ILE A 168 16.40 -3.65 6.64
CA ILE A 168 15.53 -4.75 7.11
C ILE A 168 14.82 -4.45 8.43
N ASP A 169 15.33 -3.50 9.21
CA ASP A 169 14.79 -2.98 10.46
C ASP A 169 13.68 -1.94 10.26
N HIS A 170 13.45 -1.50 9.02
CA HIS A 170 12.43 -0.51 8.73
C HIS A 170 11.08 -1.16 8.41
N TRP A 171 10.00 -0.64 8.97
CA TRP A 171 8.64 -1.14 8.79
C TRP A 171 8.23 -1.38 7.33
N TYR A 172 8.76 -0.61 6.38
CA TYR A 172 8.45 -0.74 4.96
C TYR A 172 9.22 -1.89 4.27
N VAL A 173 10.11 -2.58 5.00
CA VAL A 173 10.83 -3.81 4.58
C VAL A 173 10.41 -4.99 5.46
N ALA A 174 9.30 -4.88 6.19
CA ALA A 174 8.80 -5.96 7.04
C ALA A 174 8.62 -7.27 6.26
N GLU A 175 8.98 -8.37 6.88
CA GLU A 175 8.82 -9.72 6.34
C GLU A 175 7.35 -10.05 6.05
N VAL A 176 7.09 -10.85 5.01
CA VAL A 176 5.75 -11.17 4.49
C VAL A 176 5.42 -12.63 4.76
N GLY A 177 4.49 -12.90 5.65
CA GLY A 177 4.08 -14.25 6.01
C GLY A 177 2.63 -14.58 5.71
N GLY A 178 2.28 -15.86 5.73
CA GLY A 178 0.89 -16.31 5.63
C GLY A 178 0.06 -16.03 6.89
N MET A 179 0.73 -15.82 8.03
CA MET A 179 0.14 -15.28 9.26
C MET A 179 0.94 -14.05 9.70
N ASN A 180 0.28 -12.91 9.79
CA ASN A 180 0.88 -11.63 10.17
C ASN A 180 0.30 -11.12 11.49
N LEU A 181 1.03 -10.27 12.20
CA LEU A 181 0.57 -9.56 13.39
C LEU A 181 1.25 -8.18 13.46
N ASN A 182 0.46 -7.11 13.62
CA ASN A 182 0.95 -5.74 13.76
C ASN A 182 1.93 -5.33 12.64
N ILE A 183 1.54 -5.57 11.38
CA ILE A 183 2.37 -5.36 10.19
C ILE A 183 3.77 -5.99 10.28
N ASN A 184 3.90 -7.07 11.06
CA ASN A 184 5.14 -7.79 11.36
C ASN A 184 6.22 -6.89 11.98
N CYS A 185 5.76 -5.97 12.83
CA CYS A 185 6.58 -5.06 13.61
C CYS A 185 6.22 -5.11 15.10
N LEU A 186 7.14 -4.64 15.90
CA LEU A 186 6.95 -4.33 17.31
C LEU A 186 6.97 -2.82 17.49
N ASP A 187 6.08 -2.32 18.33
CA ASP A 187 6.09 -0.93 18.75
C ASP A 187 6.99 -0.80 20.00
N LEU A 188 8.15 -0.18 19.87
CA LEU A 188 9.13 0.05 20.94
C LEU A 188 8.99 1.46 21.49
N SER A 189 8.74 1.58 22.79
CA SER A 189 8.75 2.87 23.50
C SER A 189 9.95 2.95 24.43
N VAL A 190 10.63 4.09 24.42
CA VAL A 190 11.85 4.35 25.21
C VAL A 190 11.53 5.40 26.27
N ASP A 191 11.74 5.05 27.55
CA ASP A 191 11.58 5.94 28.70
C ASP A 191 12.97 6.31 29.26
N ALA A 192 13.34 7.57 29.15
CA ALA A 192 14.62 8.10 29.58
C ALA A 192 14.72 8.41 31.09
N ALA A 193 13.73 8.06 31.91
CA ALA A 193 13.73 8.31 33.34
C ALA A 193 14.72 7.43 34.13
N THR A 194 15.28 6.38 33.51
CA THR A 194 16.22 5.44 34.13
C THR A 194 17.51 5.30 33.32
N SER A 195 18.59 4.79 33.94
CA SER A 195 19.85 4.48 33.27
C SER A 195 20.28 3.03 33.54
N PRO A 196 20.37 2.15 32.51
CA PRO A 196 19.99 2.40 31.11
C PRO A 196 18.52 2.79 30.99
N VAL A 197 18.13 3.38 29.87
CA VAL A 197 16.73 3.77 29.62
C VAL A 197 15.83 2.53 29.65
N ARG A 198 14.60 2.69 30.12
CA ARG A 198 13.62 1.60 30.08
C ARG A 198 13.04 1.47 28.66
N VAL A 199 12.99 0.25 28.17
CA VAL A 199 12.34 -0.08 26.90
C VAL A 199 11.10 -0.91 27.18
N SER A 200 9.97 -0.53 26.59
CA SER A 200 8.73 -1.31 26.59
C SER A 200 8.35 -1.71 25.16
N VAL A 201 7.75 -2.90 25.05
CA VAL A 201 7.41 -3.55 23.79
C VAL A 201 5.90 -3.75 23.71
N SER A 202 5.32 -3.42 22.56
CA SER A 202 3.91 -3.68 22.29
C SER A 202 3.77 -4.44 20.95
N PRO A 203 3.07 -5.60 20.95
CA PRO A 203 2.51 -6.30 22.09
C PRO A 203 3.62 -6.82 23.02
N PRO A 204 3.35 -6.98 24.33
CA PRO A 204 4.31 -7.59 25.24
C PRO A 204 4.63 -9.02 24.78
N THR A 205 5.92 -9.31 24.58
CA THR A 205 6.35 -10.63 24.12
C THR A 205 7.81 -10.91 24.49
N LYS A 206 8.14 -12.19 24.64
CA LYS A 206 9.50 -12.72 24.79
C LYS A 206 10.07 -13.25 23.47
N TYR A 207 9.37 -13.02 22.36
CA TYR A 207 9.80 -13.46 21.04
C TYR A 207 11.07 -12.75 20.56
N ILE A 208 11.36 -11.57 21.12
CA ILE A 208 12.57 -10.80 20.81
C ILE A 208 13.54 -10.80 21.99
N ASP A 209 14.83 -10.70 21.69
CA ASP A 209 15.92 -10.45 22.64
C ASP A 209 16.40 -9.01 22.50
N ILE A 210 16.22 -8.19 23.55
CA ILE A 210 16.59 -6.78 23.54
C ILE A 210 17.91 -6.55 24.25
N GLN A 211 18.92 -6.17 23.49
CA GLN A 211 20.21 -5.70 24.00
C GLN A 211 20.20 -4.18 24.10
N ASN A 212 19.91 -3.67 25.30
CA ASN A 212 19.77 -2.24 25.54
C ASN A 212 20.99 -1.65 26.26
N SER A 213 21.67 -0.76 25.59
CA SER A 213 22.77 0.08 26.14
C SER A 213 22.51 1.58 25.99
N CYS A 214 21.27 1.98 25.67
CA CYS A 214 20.87 3.38 25.53
C CYS A 214 20.84 4.04 26.93
N VAL A 215 21.34 5.27 27.02
CA VAL A 215 21.39 6.05 28.25
C VAL A 215 20.64 7.36 28.10
N PRO A 216 20.20 8.00 29.21
CA PRO A 216 19.63 9.34 29.15
C PRO A 216 20.61 10.36 28.57
N GLY A 217 20.11 11.29 27.72
CA GLY A 217 20.92 12.31 27.09
C GLY A 217 20.26 12.99 25.92
N ALA A 218 21.05 13.31 24.88
CA ALA A 218 20.53 13.87 23.63
C ALA A 218 19.59 12.88 22.92
N ASN A 219 18.69 13.39 22.06
CA ASN A 219 17.78 12.53 21.29
C ASN A 219 18.50 11.91 20.07
N ALA A 220 19.28 10.85 20.29
CA ALA A 220 20.09 10.14 19.30
C ALA A 220 19.99 8.62 19.53
N VAL A 221 18.75 8.12 19.62
CA VAL A 221 18.47 6.69 19.76
C VAL A 221 18.71 5.98 18.44
N GLN A 222 19.40 4.87 18.48
CA GLN A 222 19.61 3.95 17.37
C GLN A 222 19.01 2.61 17.76
N ILE A 223 18.10 2.11 16.92
CA ILE A 223 17.45 0.80 17.05
C ILE A 223 17.71 0.05 15.77
N GLY A 224 18.01 -1.22 15.87
CA GLY A 224 18.18 -2.08 14.70
C GLY A 224 18.14 -3.53 15.10
N ARG A 225 17.72 -4.38 14.17
CA ARG A 225 17.63 -5.82 14.31
C ARG A 225 18.77 -6.50 13.55
N LYS A 226 19.35 -7.53 14.15
CA LYS A 226 20.34 -8.37 13.47
C LYS A 226 19.63 -9.24 12.43
N HIS A 227 20.21 -9.33 11.25
CA HIS A 227 19.64 -10.09 10.12
C HIS A 227 19.33 -11.55 10.49
N ASP A 228 18.21 -12.06 10.01
CA ASP A 228 17.71 -13.44 10.24
C ASP A 228 17.60 -13.84 11.72
N THR A 229 17.44 -12.87 12.61
CA THR A 229 17.22 -13.10 14.03
C THR A 229 16.19 -12.15 14.61
N ASN A 230 15.82 -12.37 15.87
CA ASN A 230 15.00 -11.47 16.67
C ASN A 230 15.84 -10.77 17.77
N GLU A 231 17.15 -10.60 17.57
CA GLU A 231 18.02 -9.80 18.42
C GLU A 231 17.89 -8.31 18.03
N VAL A 232 17.33 -7.50 18.92
CA VAL A 232 17.16 -6.05 18.74
C VAL A 232 18.18 -5.32 19.59
N ILE A 233 18.99 -4.47 18.96
CA ILE A 233 20.03 -3.68 19.63
C ILE A 233 19.55 -2.24 19.74
N ILE A 234 19.52 -1.71 20.98
CA ILE A 234 19.14 -0.34 21.28
C ILE A 234 20.34 0.35 21.92
N ARG A 235 20.81 1.44 21.32
CA ARG A 235 22.00 2.17 21.78
C ARG A 235 21.88 3.68 21.55
N GLY A 236 22.85 4.42 22.08
CA GLY A 236 22.89 5.87 21.94
C GLY A 236 22.30 6.59 23.13
N GLN A 237 21.60 7.68 22.91
CA GLN A 237 21.05 8.52 23.97
C GLN A 237 19.59 8.86 23.72
N ALA A 238 18.77 8.85 24.78
CA ALA A 238 17.38 9.23 24.76
C ALA A 238 17.10 10.44 25.65
N SER A 239 16.33 11.39 25.16
CA SER A 239 15.77 12.46 25.97
C SER A 239 14.32 12.12 26.36
N SER A 240 13.74 12.85 27.32
CA SER A 240 12.33 12.72 27.69
C SER A 240 11.35 13.09 26.56
N ALA A 241 11.87 13.72 25.48
CA ALA A 241 11.09 14.11 24.30
C ALA A 241 11.29 13.17 23.11
N VAL A 242 11.81 11.94 23.34
CA VAL A 242 11.92 10.94 22.25
C VAL A 242 10.53 10.62 21.71
N PRO A 243 10.25 10.92 20.42
CA PRO A 243 9.01 10.53 19.83
C PRO A 243 8.96 9.01 19.68
N GLY A 244 7.87 8.40 20.08
CA GLY A 244 7.63 6.96 19.93
C GLY A 244 6.17 6.68 19.61
N PRO A 245 5.83 5.41 19.38
CA PRO A 245 6.70 4.25 19.37
C PRO A 245 7.56 4.15 18.10
N PHE A 246 8.76 3.54 18.23
CA PHE A 246 9.56 3.10 17.09
C PHE A 246 9.01 1.75 16.61
N GLN A 247 8.82 1.61 15.32
CA GLN A 247 8.44 0.33 14.71
C GLN A 247 9.69 -0.45 14.29
N GLU A 248 9.91 -1.59 14.91
CA GLU A 248 11.01 -2.51 14.60
C GLU A 248 10.46 -3.79 14.00
N THR A 249 11.00 -4.23 12.88
CA THR A 249 10.57 -5.48 12.23
C THR A 249 10.94 -6.71 13.04
N ILE A 250 10.22 -7.81 12.80
CA ILE A 250 10.53 -9.12 13.39
C ILE A 250 10.95 -10.11 12.31
N HIS A 251 11.61 -11.18 12.73
CA HIS A 251 11.90 -12.34 11.90
C HIS A 251 10.88 -13.44 12.18
N ASP A 252 10.42 -14.13 11.11
CA ASP A 252 9.42 -15.19 11.13
C ASP A 252 8.05 -14.73 11.66
N PRO A 253 7.23 -14.12 10.80
CA PRO A 253 5.94 -13.54 11.18
C PRO A 253 4.97 -14.52 11.83
N ALA A 254 4.88 -15.74 11.35
CA ALA A 254 3.93 -16.73 11.85
C ALA A 254 4.30 -17.22 13.25
N MET A 255 5.57 -17.49 13.49
CA MET A 255 6.05 -17.88 14.83
C MET A 255 5.93 -16.73 15.83
N TYR A 256 6.13 -15.49 15.40
CA TYR A 256 5.84 -14.30 16.20
C TYR A 256 4.36 -14.22 16.61
N ALA A 257 3.45 -14.32 15.65
CA ALA A 257 2.01 -14.23 15.91
C ALA A 257 1.54 -15.36 16.86
N ALA A 258 2.01 -16.59 16.65
CA ALA A 258 1.68 -17.73 17.50
C ALA A 258 2.28 -17.63 18.91
N THR A 259 3.48 -17.05 19.05
CA THR A 259 4.10 -16.82 20.36
C THR A 259 3.31 -15.77 21.15
N VAL A 260 2.95 -14.65 20.54
CA VAL A 260 2.11 -13.62 21.16
C VAL A 260 0.74 -14.20 21.55
N LEU A 261 0.14 -15.07 20.72
CA LEU A 261 -1.09 -15.78 21.09
C LEU A 261 -0.88 -16.63 22.35
N ALA A 262 0.16 -17.46 22.39
CA ALA A 262 0.43 -18.32 23.54
C ALA A 262 0.67 -17.53 24.83
N GLU A 263 1.38 -16.41 24.74
CA GLU A 263 1.63 -15.49 25.86
C GLU A 263 0.34 -14.80 26.32
N THR A 264 -0.50 -14.37 25.38
CA THR A 264 -1.80 -13.75 25.68
C THR A 264 -2.75 -14.75 26.37
N LEU A 265 -2.78 -16.01 25.89
CA LEU A 265 -3.57 -17.08 26.51
C LEU A 265 -3.13 -17.30 27.97
N LYS A 266 -1.82 -17.40 28.22
CA LYS A 266 -1.26 -17.57 29.57
C LYS A 266 -1.64 -16.39 30.48
N ALA A 267 -1.50 -15.16 29.98
CA ALA A 267 -1.87 -13.96 30.71
C ALA A 267 -3.39 -13.91 31.05
N ALA A 268 -4.22 -14.46 30.17
CA ALA A 268 -5.66 -14.57 30.36
C ALA A 268 -6.10 -15.79 31.21
N GLY A 269 -5.16 -16.61 31.73
CA GLY A 269 -5.44 -17.75 32.58
C GLY A 269 -5.77 -19.04 31.81
N VAL A 270 -5.39 -19.16 30.56
CA VAL A 270 -5.41 -20.43 29.78
C VAL A 270 -4.00 -20.98 29.74
N GLU A 271 -3.76 -22.14 30.40
CA GLU A 271 -2.45 -22.77 30.46
C GLU A 271 -2.06 -23.33 29.07
N VAL A 272 -0.85 -23.00 28.60
CA VAL A 272 -0.21 -23.63 27.44
C VAL A 272 0.95 -24.47 27.97
N GLY A 273 0.74 -25.80 28.05
CA GLY A 273 1.68 -26.72 28.69
C GLY A 273 2.83 -27.17 27.79
N GLY A 274 2.69 -27.05 26.47
CA GLY A 274 3.65 -27.47 25.48
C GLY A 274 4.39 -26.31 24.81
N LYS A 275 4.53 -26.41 23.49
CA LYS A 275 5.36 -25.53 22.65
C LYS A 275 4.52 -24.74 21.65
N VAL A 276 5.10 -23.67 21.11
CA VAL A 276 4.67 -23.06 19.86
C VAL A 276 5.37 -23.77 18.72
N LEU A 277 4.60 -24.20 17.72
CA LEU A 277 5.06 -25.04 16.60
C LEU A 277 4.49 -24.51 15.29
N ARG A 278 5.16 -24.78 14.17
CA ARG A 278 4.62 -24.61 12.83
C ARG A 278 4.21 -25.96 12.26
N ASP A 279 3.02 -26.03 11.64
CA ASP A 279 2.57 -27.16 10.85
C ASP A 279 1.83 -26.66 9.60
N THR A 280 2.47 -26.75 8.46
CA THR A 280 1.96 -26.29 7.17
C THR A 280 0.94 -27.24 6.53
N LYS A 281 0.50 -28.26 7.24
CA LYS A 281 -0.47 -29.26 6.76
C LYS A 281 -1.78 -29.25 7.55
N ALA A 282 -1.88 -28.45 8.60
CA ALA A 282 -3.05 -28.42 9.48
C ALA A 282 -4.35 -28.09 8.72
N HIS A 283 -4.30 -27.18 7.73
CA HIS A 283 -5.45 -26.89 6.86
C HIS A 283 -5.90 -28.11 6.04
N ILE A 284 -4.95 -28.93 5.53
CA ILE A 284 -5.26 -30.15 4.76
C ILE A 284 -5.92 -31.20 5.67
N GLU A 285 -5.42 -31.37 6.88
CA GLU A 285 -6.00 -32.30 7.86
C GLU A 285 -7.41 -31.90 8.25
N ARG A 286 -7.64 -30.59 8.43
CA ARG A 286 -8.97 -30.05 8.68
C ARG A 286 -9.95 -30.35 7.56
N GLU A 287 -9.53 -30.17 6.31
CA GLU A 287 -10.39 -30.47 5.14
C GLU A 287 -10.75 -31.96 5.05
N ARG A 288 -9.80 -32.84 5.39
CA ARG A 288 -10.01 -34.33 5.37
C ARG A 288 -10.92 -34.81 6.49
N SER A 289 -10.87 -34.17 7.65
CA SER A 289 -11.56 -34.59 8.88
C SER A 289 -12.21 -33.43 9.64
N PRO A 290 -13.11 -32.66 9.03
CA PRO A 290 -13.61 -31.40 9.61
C PRO A 290 -14.35 -31.63 10.95
N GLY A 291 -14.95 -32.78 11.18
CA GLY A 291 -15.66 -33.09 12.43
C GLY A 291 -14.77 -33.24 13.68
N GLN A 292 -13.45 -33.32 13.50
CA GLN A 292 -12.48 -33.40 14.60
C GLN A 292 -11.99 -32.02 15.06
N TRP A 293 -12.37 -30.95 14.35
CA TRP A 293 -11.90 -29.60 14.56
C TRP A 293 -13.02 -28.72 15.12
N ARG A 294 -12.77 -28.08 16.27
CA ARG A 294 -13.74 -27.18 16.90
C ARG A 294 -13.28 -25.73 16.74
N ALA A 295 -14.11 -24.91 16.11
CA ALA A 295 -13.85 -23.48 16.00
C ALA A 295 -13.89 -22.82 17.40
N VAL A 296 -12.81 -22.13 17.74
CA VAL A 296 -12.71 -21.23 18.91
C VAL A 296 -13.12 -19.84 18.50
N GLY A 297 -12.62 -19.37 17.35
CA GLY A 297 -12.96 -18.07 16.82
C GLY A 297 -12.48 -17.88 15.39
N VAL A 298 -13.08 -16.89 14.76
CA VAL A 298 -12.70 -16.39 13.42
C VAL A 298 -12.53 -14.89 13.52
N HIS A 299 -11.45 -14.38 12.96
CA HIS A 299 -11.26 -12.95 12.71
C HIS A 299 -11.42 -12.69 11.22
N GLU A 300 -12.20 -11.68 10.87
CA GLU A 300 -12.44 -11.29 9.49
C GLU A 300 -11.96 -9.85 9.24
N THR A 301 -11.12 -9.67 8.22
CA THR A 301 -10.73 -8.34 7.71
C THR A 301 -11.34 -8.13 6.33
N PRO A 302 -12.24 -7.15 6.13
CA PRO A 302 -12.75 -6.82 4.81
C PRO A 302 -11.62 -6.33 3.88
N ILE A 303 -11.67 -6.71 2.60
CA ILE A 303 -10.70 -6.27 1.57
C ILE A 303 -10.57 -4.74 1.52
N ALA A 304 -11.68 -4.02 1.69
CA ALA A 304 -11.71 -2.56 1.67
C ALA A 304 -10.75 -1.92 2.69
N VAL A 305 -10.58 -2.53 3.87
CA VAL A 305 -9.61 -2.08 4.89
C VAL A 305 -8.19 -2.27 4.37
N ALA A 306 -7.89 -3.44 3.83
CA ALA A 306 -6.56 -3.75 3.31
C ALA A 306 -6.20 -2.89 2.08
N LEU A 307 -7.15 -2.65 1.17
CA LEU A 307 -6.97 -1.74 0.04
C LEU A 307 -6.63 -0.32 0.51
N ALA A 308 -7.37 0.20 1.49
CA ALA A 308 -7.14 1.54 2.02
C ALA A 308 -5.75 1.67 2.66
N ARG A 309 -5.31 0.69 3.44
CA ARG A 309 -3.98 0.68 4.05
C ARG A 309 -2.86 0.59 3.00
N ALA A 310 -3.05 -0.24 1.95
CA ALA A 310 -2.11 -0.34 0.84
C ALA A 310 -2.00 0.98 0.05
N ASN A 311 -3.13 1.63 -0.26
CA ASN A 311 -3.17 2.77 -1.16
C ASN A 311 -3.05 4.12 -0.45
N LYS A 312 -3.81 4.40 0.63
CA LYS A 312 -3.75 5.67 1.36
C LYS A 312 -2.46 5.80 2.16
N ASP A 313 -2.15 4.78 2.96
CA ASP A 313 -1.00 4.81 3.89
C ASP A 313 0.27 4.25 3.25
N SER A 314 0.14 3.67 2.05
CA SER A 314 1.25 3.13 1.24
C SER A 314 2.03 2.00 1.92
N ILE A 315 1.40 1.20 2.79
CA ILE A 315 2.07 0.11 3.50
C ILE A 315 2.43 -1.02 2.54
N ASN A 316 3.72 -1.37 2.47
CA ASN A 316 4.22 -2.37 1.53
C ASN A 316 3.67 -3.76 1.83
N LEU A 317 3.69 -4.18 3.10
CA LEU A 317 3.20 -5.49 3.53
C LEU A 317 1.82 -5.83 2.95
N TYR A 318 0.91 -4.86 2.90
CA TYR A 318 -0.45 -5.09 2.37
C TYR A 318 -0.44 -5.43 0.88
N ALA A 319 0.35 -4.72 0.09
CA ALA A 319 0.47 -5.01 -1.33
C ALA A 319 1.20 -6.33 -1.59
N GLU A 320 2.19 -6.67 -0.78
CA GLU A 320 2.88 -7.95 -0.89
C GLU A 320 1.98 -9.13 -0.51
N CYS A 321 1.17 -8.99 0.54
CA CYS A 321 0.17 -10.01 0.89
C CYS A 321 -0.85 -10.18 -0.24
N PHE A 322 -1.33 -9.10 -0.86
CA PHE A 322 -2.18 -9.21 -2.05
C PHE A 322 -1.47 -9.90 -3.21
N CYS A 323 -0.21 -9.57 -3.48
CA CYS A 323 0.56 -10.20 -4.55
C CYS A 323 0.68 -11.72 -4.32
N LYS A 324 1.13 -12.14 -3.13
CA LYS A 324 1.24 -13.57 -2.80
C LYS A 324 -0.12 -14.26 -2.78
N LEU A 325 -1.17 -13.60 -2.28
CA LEU A 325 -2.53 -14.16 -2.29
C LEU A 325 -3.04 -14.39 -3.72
N LEU A 326 -2.81 -13.45 -4.63
CA LEU A 326 -3.15 -13.62 -6.05
C LEU A 326 -2.41 -14.80 -6.68
N GLY A 327 -1.16 -15.01 -6.29
CA GLY A 327 -0.38 -16.17 -6.71
C GLY A 327 -0.98 -17.50 -6.21
N HIS A 328 -1.38 -17.53 -4.95
CA HIS A 328 -2.09 -18.66 -4.35
C HIS A 328 -3.39 -18.98 -5.08
N GLU A 329 -4.24 -17.95 -5.28
CA GLU A 329 -5.53 -18.07 -5.95
C GLU A 329 -5.43 -18.51 -7.43
N ALA A 330 -4.33 -18.16 -8.09
CA ALA A 330 -4.12 -18.54 -9.49
C ALA A 330 -3.52 -19.95 -9.66
N SER A 331 -2.64 -20.36 -8.75
CA SER A 331 -1.85 -21.59 -8.88
C SER A 331 -2.32 -22.75 -7.98
N HIS A 332 -3.10 -22.46 -6.94
CA HIS A 332 -3.45 -23.40 -5.84
C HIS A 332 -2.22 -23.97 -5.12
N ALA A 333 -1.07 -23.32 -5.27
CA ALA A 333 0.16 -23.55 -4.52
C ALA A 333 0.35 -22.46 -3.47
N PRO A 334 1.28 -22.58 -2.51
CA PRO A 334 1.64 -21.48 -1.64
C PRO A 334 1.95 -20.22 -2.45
N GLY A 335 1.37 -19.08 -2.04
CA GLY A 335 1.59 -17.81 -2.70
C GLY A 335 3.04 -17.35 -2.54
N SER A 336 3.68 -16.96 -3.63
CA SER A 336 5.07 -16.51 -3.71
C SER A 336 5.15 -15.20 -4.51
N TRP A 337 6.31 -14.55 -4.52
CA TRP A 337 6.51 -13.43 -5.44
C TRP A 337 6.50 -13.88 -6.90
N GLU A 338 6.98 -15.08 -7.20
CA GLU A 338 7.01 -15.60 -8.57
C GLU A 338 5.59 -15.81 -9.12
N ASN A 339 4.75 -16.60 -8.45
CA ASN A 339 3.38 -16.85 -8.93
C ASN A 339 2.48 -15.61 -8.75
N GLY A 340 2.73 -14.77 -7.74
CA GLY A 340 2.00 -13.53 -7.50
C GLY A 340 2.24 -12.49 -8.59
N THR A 341 3.49 -12.19 -8.94
CA THR A 341 3.81 -11.26 -10.02
C THR A 341 3.36 -11.78 -11.39
N ALA A 342 3.37 -13.11 -11.59
CA ALA A 342 2.79 -13.71 -12.79
C ALA A 342 1.26 -13.47 -12.87
N ALA A 343 0.53 -13.64 -11.76
CA ALA A 343 -0.91 -13.37 -11.70
C ALA A 343 -1.23 -11.88 -11.94
N VAL A 344 -0.47 -10.96 -11.32
CA VAL A 344 -0.61 -9.51 -11.54
C VAL A 344 -0.27 -9.14 -13.00
N GLY A 345 0.75 -9.78 -13.60
CA GLY A 345 1.09 -9.60 -15.00
C GLY A 345 -0.01 -10.06 -15.96
N ALA A 346 -0.66 -11.18 -15.66
CA ALA A 346 -1.82 -11.68 -16.42
C ALA A 346 -2.99 -10.68 -16.35
N PHE A 347 -3.26 -10.10 -15.19
CA PHE A 347 -4.25 -9.02 -15.06
C PHE A 347 -3.91 -7.80 -15.93
N LEU A 348 -2.66 -7.35 -15.96
CA LEU A 348 -2.25 -6.24 -16.84
C LEU A 348 -2.54 -6.56 -18.31
N GLN A 349 -2.24 -7.78 -18.76
CA GLN A 349 -2.56 -8.21 -20.13
C GLN A 349 -4.06 -8.26 -20.39
N GLN A 350 -4.84 -8.73 -19.44
CA GLN A 350 -6.32 -8.77 -19.50
C GLN A 350 -6.91 -7.36 -19.70
N VAL A 351 -6.37 -6.33 -19.04
CA VAL A 351 -6.81 -4.94 -19.23
C VAL A 351 -6.18 -4.24 -20.42
N GLY A 352 -5.52 -4.98 -21.32
CA GLY A 352 -5.00 -4.51 -22.61
C GLY A 352 -3.62 -3.89 -22.58
N VAL A 353 -2.81 -4.13 -21.55
CA VAL A 353 -1.42 -3.65 -21.46
C VAL A 353 -0.49 -4.61 -22.19
N GLY A 354 0.36 -4.08 -23.06
CA GLY A 354 1.34 -4.88 -23.81
C GLY A 354 2.47 -5.40 -22.92
N ALA A 355 2.96 -6.61 -23.19
CA ALA A 355 4.01 -7.27 -22.39
C ALA A 355 5.32 -6.47 -22.31
N SER A 356 5.62 -5.59 -23.28
CA SER A 356 6.79 -4.71 -23.26
C SER A 356 6.65 -3.48 -22.36
N GLU A 357 5.45 -3.23 -21.83
CA GLU A 357 5.13 -2.04 -21.04
C GLU A 357 5.32 -2.27 -19.53
N PHE A 358 5.61 -3.49 -19.08
CA PHE A 358 5.82 -3.79 -17.68
C PHE A 358 6.83 -4.92 -17.45
N ARG A 359 7.43 -4.87 -16.27
CA ARG A 359 8.17 -5.96 -15.64
C ARG A 359 7.86 -5.90 -14.13
N LEU A 360 7.40 -6.99 -13.58
CA LEU A 360 7.04 -7.07 -12.16
C LEU A 360 8.06 -7.93 -11.40
N ASP A 361 8.41 -7.50 -10.21
CA ASP A 361 9.38 -8.14 -9.34
C ASP A 361 8.84 -8.35 -7.92
N ASP A 362 8.02 -7.41 -7.43
CA ASP A 362 7.27 -7.49 -6.16
C ASP A 362 5.87 -6.87 -6.33
N GLY A 363 5.08 -6.86 -5.25
CA GLY A 363 3.74 -6.30 -5.26
C GLY A 363 3.65 -4.82 -4.88
N SER A 364 4.63 -4.29 -4.16
CA SER A 364 4.57 -2.93 -3.58
C SER A 364 5.30 -1.86 -4.37
N GLY A 365 6.25 -2.26 -5.21
CA GLY A 365 7.15 -1.35 -5.92
C GLY A 365 8.37 -0.94 -5.10
N LEU A 366 8.73 -1.69 -4.06
CA LEU A 366 9.95 -1.46 -3.29
C LEU A 366 11.18 -1.87 -4.09
N SER A 367 11.10 -2.98 -4.81
CA SER A 367 12.16 -3.40 -5.74
C SER A 367 12.28 -2.42 -6.90
N LYS A 368 13.49 -1.92 -7.13
CA LYS A 368 13.82 -1.06 -8.28
C LYS A 368 13.83 -1.82 -9.62
N GLN A 369 13.63 -3.14 -9.61
CA GLN A 369 13.51 -3.95 -10.81
C GLN A 369 12.10 -3.91 -11.43
N ASN A 370 11.11 -3.43 -10.67
CA ASN A 370 9.79 -3.17 -11.24
C ASN A 370 9.86 -2.05 -12.28
N SER A 371 9.14 -2.26 -13.36
CA SER A 371 8.88 -1.19 -14.34
C SER A 371 7.46 -1.31 -14.88
N VAL A 372 6.80 -0.17 -15.06
CA VAL A 372 5.44 -0.07 -15.61
C VAL A 372 5.34 1.22 -16.41
N SER A 373 4.61 1.21 -17.53
CA SER A 373 4.39 2.42 -18.31
C SER A 373 3.30 3.30 -17.71
N PRO A 374 3.32 4.63 -17.93
CA PRO A 374 2.19 5.51 -17.62
C PRO A 374 0.88 5.04 -18.23
N HIS A 375 0.92 4.55 -19.47
CA HIS A 375 -0.22 3.96 -20.18
C HIS A 375 -0.79 2.76 -19.42
N ALA A 376 0.05 1.85 -18.93
CA ALA A 376 -0.41 0.71 -18.13
C ALA A 376 -1.17 1.15 -16.87
N LEU A 377 -0.65 2.16 -16.16
CA LEU A 377 -1.34 2.71 -14.98
C LEU A 377 -2.65 3.40 -15.35
N ALA A 378 -2.70 4.13 -16.47
CA ALA A 378 -3.94 4.75 -16.95
C ALA A 378 -5.00 3.69 -17.34
N ARG A 379 -4.59 2.57 -17.95
CA ARG A 379 -5.47 1.44 -18.29
C ARG A 379 -6.04 0.76 -17.03
N VAL A 380 -5.21 0.58 -16.00
CA VAL A 380 -5.67 0.05 -14.69
C VAL A 380 -6.70 1.01 -14.06
N LEU A 381 -6.39 2.30 -14.01
CA LEU A 381 -7.32 3.30 -13.47
C LEU A 381 -8.64 3.36 -14.26
N GLU A 382 -8.59 3.28 -15.59
CA GLU A 382 -9.78 3.21 -16.43
C GLU A 382 -10.62 1.96 -16.12
N HIS A 383 -9.97 0.78 -16.03
CA HIS A 383 -10.64 -0.48 -15.70
C HIS A 383 -11.38 -0.39 -14.36
N ASP A 384 -10.71 0.12 -13.32
CA ASP A 384 -11.32 0.26 -12.01
C ASP A 384 -12.46 1.30 -11.98
N PHE A 385 -12.28 2.43 -12.67
CA PHE A 385 -13.29 3.48 -12.69
C PHE A 385 -14.59 3.03 -13.38
N LEU A 386 -14.49 2.27 -14.46
CA LEU A 386 -15.62 1.75 -15.22
C LEU A 386 -16.16 0.43 -14.68
N GLY A 387 -15.41 -0.22 -13.80
CA GLY A 387 -15.71 -1.54 -13.24
C GLY A 387 -16.78 -1.50 -12.14
N LYS A 388 -17.33 -2.67 -11.82
CA LYS A 388 -18.35 -2.84 -10.76
C LYS A 388 -17.85 -2.50 -9.36
N SER A 389 -16.55 -2.53 -9.14
CA SER A 389 -15.89 -2.27 -7.86
C SER A 389 -15.33 -0.85 -7.75
N SER A 390 -15.76 0.07 -8.62
CA SER A 390 -15.27 1.44 -8.72
C SER A 390 -15.27 2.18 -7.38
N ASP A 391 -16.38 2.13 -6.65
CA ASP A 391 -16.50 2.81 -5.35
C ASP A 391 -15.46 2.29 -4.34
N ALA A 392 -15.24 0.98 -4.28
CA ALA A 392 -14.27 0.37 -3.36
C ALA A 392 -12.84 0.78 -3.72
N PHE A 393 -12.49 0.78 -5.01
CA PHE A 393 -11.16 1.18 -5.46
C PHE A 393 -10.91 2.68 -5.22
N VAL A 394 -11.80 3.55 -5.67
CA VAL A 394 -11.67 5.01 -5.51
C VAL A 394 -11.62 5.40 -4.02
N ALA A 395 -12.45 4.79 -3.17
CA ALA A 395 -12.43 5.03 -1.73
C ALA A 395 -11.12 4.61 -1.06
N SER A 396 -10.38 3.67 -1.66
CA SER A 396 -9.07 3.22 -1.15
C SER A 396 -7.94 4.21 -1.42
N LEU A 397 -8.11 5.18 -2.32
CA LEU A 397 -7.07 6.14 -2.71
C LEU A 397 -6.98 7.32 -1.75
N SER A 398 -5.78 7.93 -1.66
CA SER A 398 -5.57 9.18 -0.90
C SER A 398 -6.30 10.35 -1.55
N VAL A 399 -6.90 11.21 -0.75
CA VAL A 399 -7.60 12.42 -1.18
C VAL A 399 -6.73 13.64 -0.97
N ALA A 400 -6.46 14.40 -2.03
CA ALA A 400 -5.62 15.58 -2.01
C ALA A 400 -6.05 16.61 -0.96
N GLY A 401 -5.12 17.00 -0.09
CA GLY A 401 -5.33 17.96 1.00
C GLY A 401 -6.22 17.45 2.14
N VAL A 402 -6.46 16.12 2.23
CA VAL A 402 -7.37 15.52 3.23
C VAL A 402 -6.75 14.36 3.99
N ASP A 403 -6.24 13.33 3.28
CA ASP A 403 -5.76 12.11 3.93
C ASP A 403 -4.61 11.41 3.19
N GLY A 404 -4.03 10.42 3.86
CA GLY A 404 -3.02 9.51 3.33
C GLY A 404 -1.79 10.26 2.81
N THR A 405 -1.12 9.69 1.82
CA THR A 405 0.11 10.27 1.24
C THR A 405 -0.14 11.56 0.43
N LEU A 406 -1.39 11.95 0.22
CA LEU A 406 -1.75 13.21 -0.42
C LEU A 406 -2.29 14.26 0.57
N GLU A 407 -2.26 14.03 1.88
CA GLU A 407 -2.76 14.97 2.90
C GLU A 407 -2.15 16.35 2.77
N ASP A 408 -0.84 16.44 2.49
CA ASP A 408 -0.09 17.68 2.33
C ASP A 408 0.01 18.17 0.88
N ARG A 409 -0.62 17.46 -0.06
CA ARG A 409 -0.57 17.78 -1.49
C ARG A 409 -1.77 18.63 -1.92
N PHE A 410 -1.56 19.51 -2.89
CA PHE A 410 -2.60 20.42 -3.42
C PHE A 410 -3.25 21.34 -2.38
N ARG A 411 -2.64 21.52 -1.20
CA ARG A 411 -3.13 22.43 -0.16
C ARG A 411 -3.17 23.87 -0.67
N GLY A 412 -4.23 24.62 -0.28
CA GLY A 412 -4.39 26.00 -0.71
C GLY A 412 -4.76 26.17 -2.18
N THR A 413 -5.07 25.09 -2.89
CA THR A 413 -5.54 25.13 -4.27
C THR A 413 -6.97 24.61 -4.38
N ASP A 414 -7.65 24.95 -5.47
CA ASP A 414 -8.98 24.44 -5.79
C ASP A 414 -8.98 22.96 -6.26
N LEU A 415 -7.81 22.37 -6.46
CA LEU A 415 -7.65 20.93 -6.71
C LEU A 415 -7.78 20.08 -5.44
N ARG A 416 -7.73 20.72 -4.27
CA ARG A 416 -8.02 20.06 -3.00
C ARG A 416 -9.35 19.30 -3.09
N ARG A 417 -9.40 18.05 -2.65
CA ARG A 417 -10.56 17.14 -2.72
C ARG A 417 -11.01 16.73 -4.12
N ARG A 418 -10.47 17.34 -5.19
CA ARG A 418 -10.80 16.97 -6.58
C ARG A 418 -9.80 15.99 -7.19
N VAL A 419 -8.64 15.83 -6.58
CA VAL A 419 -7.64 14.83 -6.94
C VAL A 419 -7.68 13.70 -5.92
N VAL A 420 -7.79 12.46 -6.39
CA VAL A 420 -7.65 11.25 -5.59
C VAL A 420 -6.62 10.35 -6.26
N GLY A 421 -5.70 9.75 -5.50
CA GLY A 421 -4.65 8.99 -6.16
C GLY A 421 -3.62 8.39 -5.22
N LYS A 422 -2.58 7.85 -5.85
CA LYS A 422 -1.45 7.19 -5.22
C LYS A 422 -0.16 7.90 -5.55
N SER A 423 0.63 8.24 -4.55
CA SER A 423 2.00 8.69 -4.74
C SER A 423 2.97 7.52 -4.73
N GLY A 424 4.10 7.64 -5.43
CA GLY A 424 5.21 6.71 -5.41
C GLY A 424 6.53 7.46 -5.17
N PHE A 425 7.35 6.93 -4.27
CA PHE A 425 8.67 7.47 -4.01
C PHE A 425 9.66 6.36 -3.63
N VAL A 426 10.77 6.34 -4.31
CA VAL A 426 12.05 5.76 -3.89
C VAL A 426 13.15 6.71 -4.34
N GLU A 427 14.37 6.56 -3.85
CA GLU A 427 15.47 7.44 -4.24
C GLU A 427 15.63 7.50 -5.76
N GLY A 428 15.61 8.72 -6.32
CA GLY A 428 15.67 8.98 -7.76
C GLY A 428 14.34 8.87 -8.50
N VAL A 429 13.25 8.54 -7.84
CA VAL A 429 11.93 8.31 -8.45
C VAL A 429 10.84 9.08 -7.72
N SER A 430 9.97 9.76 -8.46
CA SER A 430 8.76 10.38 -7.91
C SER A 430 7.59 10.16 -8.89
N CYS A 431 6.51 9.53 -8.42
CA CYS A 431 5.35 9.21 -9.24
C CYS A 431 4.06 9.70 -8.58
N LEU A 432 3.07 10.01 -9.41
CA LEU A 432 1.71 10.32 -8.99
C LEU A 432 0.73 9.83 -10.05
N SER A 433 -0.19 8.96 -9.68
CA SER A 433 -1.25 8.47 -10.58
C SER A 433 -2.58 8.43 -9.85
N GLY A 434 -3.67 8.65 -10.57
CA GLY A 434 -4.99 8.69 -9.97
C GLY A 434 -6.02 9.39 -10.84
N PHE A 435 -7.01 9.98 -10.18
CA PHE A 435 -8.16 10.63 -10.81
C PHE A 435 -8.21 12.11 -10.48
N LEU A 436 -8.66 12.88 -11.46
CA LEU A 436 -9.07 14.28 -11.31
C LEU A 436 -10.56 14.39 -11.65
N ARG A 437 -11.38 14.89 -10.71
CA ARG A 437 -12.68 15.43 -11.03
C ARG A 437 -12.50 16.88 -11.45
N ALA A 438 -12.54 17.13 -12.76
CA ALA A 438 -12.30 18.45 -13.32
C ALA A 438 -13.49 19.39 -13.10
N ARG A 439 -13.31 20.69 -13.44
CA ARG A 439 -14.37 21.70 -13.25
C ARG A 439 -15.59 21.50 -14.16
N ASP A 440 -15.41 20.81 -15.28
CA ASP A 440 -16.51 20.39 -16.17
C ASP A 440 -17.32 19.22 -15.60
N SER A 441 -17.02 18.79 -14.36
CA SER A 441 -17.60 17.63 -13.67
C SER A 441 -17.25 16.27 -14.27
N GLN A 442 -16.41 16.22 -15.31
CA GLN A 442 -15.91 14.99 -15.89
C GLN A 442 -14.77 14.41 -15.06
N TRP A 443 -14.57 13.11 -15.19
CA TRP A 443 -13.46 12.41 -14.56
C TRP A 443 -12.34 12.14 -15.56
N TYR A 444 -11.12 12.33 -15.09
CA TYR A 444 -9.91 12.08 -15.85
C TYR A 444 -9.00 11.16 -15.04
N ALA A 445 -8.44 10.13 -15.67
CA ALA A 445 -7.33 9.39 -15.11
C ALA A 445 -6.01 9.98 -15.59
N PHE A 446 -5.02 10.00 -14.73
CA PHE A 446 -3.67 10.46 -15.06
C PHE A 446 -2.60 9.61 -14.41
N SER A 447 -1.47 9.48 -15.08
CA SER A 447 -0.24 8.89 -14.55
C SER A 447 0.94 9.79 -14.91
N ILE A 448 1.73 10.19 -13.91
CA ILE A 448 2.92 11.04 -14.05
C ILE A 448 4.07 10.32 -13.34
N MET A 449 5.08 9.93 -14.10
CA MET A 449 6.23 9.16 -13.60
C MET A 449 7.52 9.92 -13.91
N MET A 450 8.34 10.19 -12.90
CA MET A 450 9.61 10.91 -13.00
C MET A 450 10.71 10.03 -12.44
N ASN A 451 11.65 9.61 -13.28
CA ASN A 451 12.80 8.77 -12.91
C ASN A 451 14.12 9.53 -13.18
N GLY A 452 15.13 9.28 -12.36
CA GLY A 452 16.42 9.98 -12.45
C GLY A 452 16.39 11.40 -11.88
N ILE A 453 15.45 11.69 -10.96
CA ILE A 453 15.45 12.99 -10.26
C ILE A 453 16.62 13.08 -9.29
N PRO A 454 17.24 14.28 -9.13
CA PRO A 454 18.37 14.45 -8.22
C PRO A 454 18.04 14.12 -6.77
N TYR A 455 19.04 13.69 -6.02
CA TYR A 455 18.93 13.41 -4.59
C TYR A 455 18.31 14.60 -3.82
N LYS A 456 17.44 14.33 -2.85
CA LYS A 456 16.69 15.32 -2.05
C LYS A 456 15.75 16.27 -2.83
N SER A 457 15.46 16.00 -4.11
CA SER A 457 14.61 16.85 -4.93
C SER A 457 13.14 16.41 -5.01
N ASN A 458 12.72 15.42 -4.22
CA ASN A 458 11.37 14.89 -4.27
C ASN A 458 10.28 15.95 -4.00
N THR A 459 10.52 16.91 -3.10
CA THR A 459 9.57 18.01 -2.84
C THR A 459 9.33 18.86 -4.08
N LEU A 460 10.38 19.19 -4.84
CA LEU A 460 10.25 19.92 -6.10
C LEU A 460 9.55 19.10 -7.17
N ALA A 461 9.89 17.80 -7.29
CA ALA A 461 9.21 16.89 -8.20
C ALA A 461 7.70 16.83 -7.93
N LYS A 462 7.29 16.77 -6.65
CA LYS A 462 5.88 16.84 -6.25
C LYS A 462 5.19 18.13 -6.73
N VAL A 463 5.85 19.28 -6.60
CA VAL A 463 5.33 20.55 -7.10
C VAL A 463 5.14 20.55 -8.63
N LEU A 464 6.08 19.95 -9.37
CA LEU A 464 5.96 19.82 -10.83
C LEU A 464 4.81 18.88 -11.24
N GLN A 465 4.61 17.77 -10.53
CA GLN A 465 3.43 16.92 -10.73
C GLN A 465 2.12 17.69 -10.52
N GLU A 466 2.03 18.52 -9.48
CA GLU A 466 0.84 19.35 -9.22
C GLU A 466 0.59 20.40 -10.31
N LYS A 467 1.66 20.98 -10.88
CA LYS A 467 1.54 21.88 -12.05
C LYS A 467 1.03 21.15 -13.29
N ILE A 468 1.47 19.90 -13.52
CA ILE A 468 1.00 19.06 -14.64
C ILE A 468 -0.49 18.74 -14.49
N VAL A 469 -0.94 18.33 -13.28
CA VAL A 469 -2.38 18.11 -13.01
C VAL A 469 -3.19 19.41 -13.17
N ARG A 470 -2.62 20.55 -12.78
CA ARG A 470 -3.23 21.88 -12.99
C ARG A 470 -3.38 22.21 -14.47
N ALA A 471 -2.39 21.89 -15.30
CA ALA A 471 -2.47 22.11 -16.75
C ALA A 471 -3.64 21.32 -17.36
N LEU A 472 -3.86 20.07 -16.91
CA LEU A 472 -5.03 19.27 -17.32
C LEU A 472 -6.35 19.95 -16.93
N ASP A 473 -6.51 20.38 -15.68
CA ASP A 473 -7.74 21.03 -15.19
C ASP A 473 -8.04 22.33 -15.95
N ASN A 474 -7.02 23.13 -16.25
CA ASN A 474 -7.16 24.37 -17.03
C ASN A 474 -7.58 24.11 -18.47
N HIS A 475 -6.96 23.12 -19.11
CA HIS A 475 -7.26 22.73 -20.49
C HIS A 475 -8.73 22.34 -20.67
N VAL A 476 -9.22 21.42 -19.84
CA VAL A 476 -10.59 20.90 -19.93
C VAL A 476 -11.63 21.97 -19.59
N THR A 477 -11.32 22.89 -18.67
CA THR A 477 -12.19 24.01 -18.34
C THR A 477 -12.35 24.97 -19.53
N THR A 478 -11.26 25.19 -20.27
CA THR A 478 -11.28 26.07 -21.45
C THR A 478 -12.08 25.44 -22.60
N GLN A 479 -12.06 24.13 -22.76
CA GLN A 479 -12.86 23.42 -23.76
C GLN A 479 -14.36 23.45 -23.43
N ALA A 480 -14.72 23.19 -22.17
CA ALA A 480 -16.12 23.23 -21.71
C ALA A 480 -16.79 24.63 -21.85
N ALA A 481 -16.02 25.71 -21.74
CA ALA A 481 -16.54 27.07 -21.94
C ALA A 481 -16.81 27.45 -23.42
N ARG A 482 -16.46 26.58 -24.38
CA ARG A 482 -16.56 26.80 -25.83
C ARG A 482 -17.56 25.87 -26.55
N GLY A 483 -18.05 24.84 -25.91
CA GLY A 483 -19.11 23.94 -26.35
C GLY A 483 -20.44 24.26 -25.69
#